data_9ad3b08498bd6f3671411b8b33a86b9a
#
_entry.id   9ad3b08498bd6f3671411b8b33a86b9a
#
_cell.length_a   1.000
_cell.length_b   1.000
_cell.length_c   1.000
_cell.angle_alpha   90.00
_cell.angle_beta   90.00
_cell.angle_gamma   90.00
#
_symmetry.space_group_name_H-M   'P 1'
#
loop_
_entity.id
_entity.type
_entity.pdbx_description
1 polymer ?
#
loop_
_entity_poly.entity_id
_entity_poly.type
_entity_poly.pdbx_seq_one_letter_code
_entity_poly.pdbx_strand_id
1 'polypeptide(L)'
;MYFHGGGFCVRDVGYIHRYAAQYAQGARCVVVFVHYRTADAAPFPTPFEDCYAALGWVWDNAPKLRLDRARIAVGGDSAGGTLAAACALRSRDEGGSKLCFQLLVYPVTDSRMETASMQNYTDSPLWNAELNRKMWELYLRDGDHGMPQYAAPMLSDDLSGLPPAYVEVEEFDCLHDEGAAYAKALEAAGVAVQLEDVKGTFHGFDFFAGKEISKAMVEKRTQALQQAFTL
;
A
#
# COMPACT_ATOMS: atom_id res chain seq x y z
N MET A 1 7.84 7.12 2.96
CA MET A 1 7.14 7.44 1.69
C MET A 1 5.69 7.04 1.84
N TYR A 2 4.73 7.87 1.41
CA TYR A 2 3.31 7.53 1.48
C TYR A 2 2.65 7.72 0.11
N PHE A 3 1.99 6.68 -0.36
CA PHE A 3 1.27 6.63 -1.63
C PHE A 3 -0.22 6.52 -1.34
N HIS A 4 -1.01 7.42 -1.93
CA HIS A 4 -2.44 7.49 -1.64
C HIS A 4 -3.24 6.44 -2.42
N GLY A 5 -4.39 6.05 -1.86
CA GLY A 5 -5.37 5.22 -2.53
C GLY A 5 -6.17 5.94 -3.61
N GLY A 6 -7.30 5.35 -3.98
CA GLY A 6 -8.20 5.89 -5.01
C GLY A 6 -8.15 5.12 -6.32
N GLY A 7 -7.89 3.80 -6.26
CA GLY A 7 -7.94 2.91 -7.41
C GLY A 7 -7.00 3.32 -8.55
N PHE A 8 -5.84 3.87 -8.25
CA PHE A 8 -4.86 4.47 -9.18
C PHE A 8 -5.41 5.61 -10.05
N CYS A 9 -6.68 5.95 -9.99
CA CYS A 9 -7.32 6.90 -10.90
C CYS A 9 -7.91 8.15 -10.22
N VAL A 10 -8.10 8.12 -8.90
CA VAL A 10 -8.51 9.30 -8.13
C VAL A 10 -7.28 10.02 -7.63
N ARG A 11 -7.19 11.32 -7.89
CA ARG A 11 -6.13 12.15 -7.33
C ARG A 11 -6.31 12.29 -5.83
N ASP A 12 -5.24 12.69 -5.14
CA ASP A 12 -5.30 12.90 -3.71
C ASP A 12 -6.42 13.87 -3.31
N VAL A 13 -7.09 13.53 -2.23
CA VAL A 13 -8.14 14.33 -1.62
C VAL A 13 -7.79 14.66 -0.17
N GLY A 14 -8.29 15.79 0.34
CA GLY A 14 -7.83 16.41 1.60
C GLY A 14 -7.82 15.49 2.83
N TYR A 15 -8.65 14.43 2.90
CA TYR A 15 -8.63 13.52 4.04
C TYR A 15 -7.36 12.65 4.11
N ILE A 16 -6.72 12.37 2.98
CA ILE A 16 -5.50 11.56 2.92
C ILE A 16 -4.33 12.29 3.58
N HIS A 17 -4.25 13.61 3.43
CA HIS A 17 -3.24 14.43 4.12
C HIS A 17 -3.36 14.35 5.64
N ARG A 18 -4.56 14.06 6.16
CA ARG A 18 -4.75 13.83 7.59
C ARG A 18 -3.98 12.61 8.07
N TYR A 19 -4.00 11.49 7.33
CA TYR A 19 -3.22 10.29 7.70
C TYR A 19 -1.74 10.58 7.69
N ALA A 20 -1.24 11.24 6.64
CA ALA A 20 0.16 11.66 6.57
C ALA A 20 0.56 12.50 7.80
N ALA A 21 -0.28 13.45 8.20
CA ALA A 21 -0.03 14.27 9.39
C ALA A 21 -0.06 13.46 10.69
N GLN A 22 -1.02 12.53 10.84
CA GLN A 22 -1.14 11.66 12.01
C GLN A 22 0.08 10.73 12.13
N TYR A 23 0.53 10.13 11.03
CA TYR A 23 1.75 9.31 11.02
C TYR A 23 3.00 10.14 11.33
N ALA A 24 3.14 11.32 10.72
CA ALA A 24 4.27 12.19 10.97
C ALA A 24 4.37 12.58 12.46
N GLN A 25 3.25 12.97 13.06
CA GLN A 25 3.18 13.35 14.47
C GLN A 25 3.35 12.14 15.39
N GLY A 26 2.57 11.09 15.17
CA GLY A 26 2.54 9.91 16.04
C GLY A 26 3.83 9.11 15.98
N ALA A 27 4.33 8.78 14.80
CA ALA A 27 5.57 8.03 14.64
C ALA A 27 6.84 8.90 14.69
N ARG A 28 6.71 10.22 14.88
CA ARG A 28 7.82 11.19 14.90
C ARG A 28 8.75 11.04 13.69
N CYS A 29 8.16 10.98 12.52
CA CYS A 29 8.86 10.79 11.26
C CYS A 29 8.54 11.90 10.26
N VAL A 30 9.34 11.98 9.22
CA VAL A 30 9.01 12.78 8.02
C VAL A 30 8.17 11.92 7.10
N VAL A 31 7.01 12.42 6.67
CA VAL A 31 6.21 11.77 5.65
C VAL A 31 6.41 12.51 4.32
N VAL A 32 6.93 11.79 3.34
CA VAL A 32 6.99 12.26 1.96
C VAL A 32 5.77 11.70 1.24
N PHE A 33 4.81 12.58 0.99
CA PHE A 33 3.59 12.26 0.27
C PHE A 33 3.83 12.42 -1.24
N VAL A 34 3.50 11.39 -2.03
CA VAL A 34 3.80 11.38 -3.45
C VAL A 34 2.55 11.62 -4.29
N HIS A 35 2.56 12.70 -5.06
CA HIS A 35 1.53 13.01 -6.05
C HIS A 35 1.90 12.33 -7.38
N TYR A 36 1.66 11.02 -7.48
CA TYR A 36 1.93 10.26 -8.70
C TYR A 36 0.89 10.55 -9.77
N ARG A 37 1.26 10.41 -11.04
CA ARG A 37 0.33 10.50 -12.17
C ARG A 37 -0.64 9.32 -12.12
N THR A 38 -1.93 9.64 -12.14
CA THR A 38 -3.00 8.65 -12.02
C THR A 38 -3.31 7.98 -13.37
N ALA A 39 -3.88 6.77 -13.32
CA ALA A 39 -4.08 5.90 -14.48
C ALA A 39 -5.06 6.47 -15.53
N ASP A 40 -5.91 7.45 -15.17
CA ASP A 40 -6.72 8.20 -16.12
C ASP A 40 -5.85 8.99 -17.11
N ALA A 41 -4.75 9.56 -16.64
CA ALA A 41 -3.78 10.28 -17.46
C ALA A 41 -2.74 9.35 -18.10
N ALA A 42 -2.20 8.40 -17.32
CA ALA A 42 -1.19 7.45 -17.78
C ALA A 42 -1.31 6.12 -17.00
N PRO A 43 -1.53 4.99 -17.70
CA PRO A 43 -1.71 3.68 -17.06
C PRO A 43 -0.40 3.15 -16.46
N PHE A 44 -0.44 1.91 -15.95
CA PHE A 44 0.78 1.18 -15.62
C PHE A 44 1.75 1.16 -16.82
N PRO A 45 3.06 1.38 -16.60
CA PRO A 45 3.73 1.42 -15.30
C PRO A 45 3.84 2.83 -14.69
N THR A 46 3.28 3.87 -15.30
CA THR A 46 3.56 5.27 -14.93
C THR A 46 3.30 5.61 -13.45
N PRO A 47 2.16 5.24 -12.82
CA PRO A 47 1.95 5.54 -11.39
C PRO A 47 3.02 4.89 -10.51
N PHE A 48 3.40 3.66 -10.83
CA PHE A 48 4.44 2.92 -10.14
C PHE A 48 5.83 3.55 -10.34
N GLU A 49 6.19 3.91 -11.58
CA GLU A 49 7.48 4.53 -11.90
C GLU A 49 7.65 5.89 -11.20
N ASP A 50 6.58 6.69 -11.10
CA ASP A 50 6.61 7.95 -10.37
C ASP A 50 6.89 7.74 -8.87
N CYS A 51 6.26 6.72 -8.27
CA CYS A 51 6.47 6.36 -6.87
C CYS A 51 7.89 5.84 -6.62
N TYR A 52 8.39 4.98 -7.50
CA TYR A 52 9.74 4.44 -7.38
C TYR A 52 10.82 5.50 -7.62
N ALA A 53 10.63 6.39 -8.59
CA ALA A 53 11.52 7.52 -8.81
C ALA A 53 11.56 8.48 -7.61
N ALA A 54 10.39 8.73 -6.98
CA ALA A 54 10.32 9.54 -5.77
C ALA A 54 11.07 8.88 -4.59
N LEU A 55 10.98 7.55 -4.44
CA LEU A 55 11.73 6.79 -3.44
C LEU A 55 13.24 6.93 -3.68
N GLY A 56 13.69 6.74 -4.90
CA GLY A 56 15.11 6.92 -5.27
C GLY A 56 15.60 8.35 -4.98
N TRP A 57 14.80 9.36 -5.32
CA TRP A 57 15.14 10.73 -5.02
C TRP A 57 15.29 11.01 -3.51
N VAL A 58 14.38 10.46 -2.68
CA VAL A 58 14.48 10.58 -1.21
C VAL A 58 15.73 9.90 -0.69
N TRP A 59 16.02 8.70 -1.19
CA TRP A 59 17.23 7.96 -0.82
C TRP A 59 18.51 8.74 -1.12
N ASP A 60 18.62 9.29 -2.32
CA ASP A 60 19.80 10.04 -2.76
C ASP A 60 19.98 11.35 -2.00
N ASN A 61 18.87 12.01 -1.67
CA ASN A 61 18.88 13.28 -0.96
C ASN A 61 18.73 13.14 0.56
N ALA A 62 18.68 11.92 1.11
CA ALA A 62 18.50 11.68 2.55
C ALA A 62 19.45 12.50 3.44
N PRO A 63 20.77 12.63 3.14
CA PRO A 63 21.65 13.47 3.96
C PRO A 63 21.27 14.95 3.97
N LYS A 64 20.85 15.49 2.82
CA LYS A 64 20.40 16.90 2.71
C LYS A 64 19.08 17.13 3.44
N LEU A 65 18.22 16.14 3.43
CA LEU A 65 16.93 16.15 4.12
C LEU A 65 17.05 15.79 5.61
N ARG A 66 18.24 15.46 6.08
CA ARG A 66 18.52 14.97 7.44
C ARG A 66 17.72 13.72 7.80
N LEU A 67 17.59 12.81 6.83
CA LEU A 67 16.92 11.52 6.98
C LEU A 67 17.94 10.42 7.18
N ASP A 68 17.56 9.43 7.96
CA ASP A 68 18.34 8.20 8.14
C ASP A 68 17.91 7.19 7.06
N ARG A 69 18.85 6.83 6.17
CA ARG A 69 18.62 5.83 5.13
C ARG A 69 18.22 4.46 5.68
N ALA A 70 18.70 4.10 6.87
CA ALA A 70 18.34 2.82 7.48
C ALA A 70 16.88 2.77 7.98
N ARG A 71 16.22 3.93 8.05
CA ARG A 71 14.86 4.08 8.56
C ARG A 71 13.89 4.67 7.52
N ILE A 72 14.02 4.26 6.27
CA ILE A 72 13.08 4.60 5.21
C ILE A 72 12.07 3.47 5.07
N ALA A 73 10.79 3.80 5.23
CA ALA A 73 9.66 2.91 5.02
C ALA A 73 8.80 3.38 3.84
N VAL A 74 8.09 2.45 3.23
CA VAL A 74 7.03 2.73 2.26
C VAL A 74 5.68 2.38 2.87
N GLY A 75 4.63 3.06 2.47
CA GLY A 75 3.29 2.74 2.92
C GLY A 75 2.23 3.41 2.07
N GLY A 76 1.02 2.88 2.14
CA GLY A 76 -0.12 3.41 1.44
C GLY A 76 -1.39 2.64 1.74
N ASP A 77 -2.50 3.21 1.33
CA ASP A 77 -3.84 2.66 1.44
C ASP A 77 -4.36 2.21 0.08
N SER A 78 -5.07 1.08 0.01
CA SER A 78 -5.73 0.60 -1.21
C SER A 78 -4.72 0.45 -2.38
N ALA A 79 -4.94 1.10 -3.50
CA ALA A 79 -4.00 1.21 -4.62
C ALA A 79 -2.63 1.75 -4.20
N GLY A 80 -2.56 2.63 -3.19
CA GLY A 80 -1.30 3.10 -2.62
C GLY A 80 -0.54 1.99 -1.88
N GLY A 81 -1.25 1.03 -1.28
CA GLY A 81 -0.67 -0.18 -0.71
C GLY A 81 0.01 -1.05 -1.78
N THR A 82 -0.62 -1.18 -2.95
CA THR A 82 0.00 -1.83 -4.12
C THR A 82 1.30 -1.16 -4.51
N LEU A 83 1.28 0.17 -4.66
CA LEU A 83 2.46 0.96 -5.04
C LEU A 83 3.58 0.84 -4.00
N ALA A 84 3.22 0.77 -2.71
CA ALA A 84 4.19 0.55 -1.64
C ALA A 84 4.84 -0.84 -1.72
N ALA A 85 4.04 -1.90 -1.89
CA ALA A 85 4.54 -3.26 -2.05
C ALA A 85 5.39 -3.41 -3.33
N ALA A 86 4.94 -2.83 -4.45
CA ALA A 86 5.69 -2.82 -5.71
C ALA A 86 7.04 -2.09 -5.59
N CYS A 87 7.08 -0.95 -4.90
CA CYS A 87 8.33 -0.23 -4.63
C CYS A 87 9.27 -1.07 -3.75
N ALA A 88 8.75 -1.80 -2.77
CA ALA A 88 9.56 -2.69 -1.93
C ALA A 88 10.13 -3.85 -2.74
N LEU A 89 9.31 -4.48 -3.58
CA LEU A 89 9.73 -5.54 -4.51
C LEU A 89 10.87 -5.07 -5.42
N ARG A 90 10.64 -3.99 -6.17
CA ARG A 90 11.63 -3.48 -7.13
C ARG A 90 12.91 -3.03 -6.44
N SER A 91 12.79 -2.41 -5.27
CA SER A 91 13.97 -1.99 -4.51
C SER A 91 14.84 -3.17 -4.09
N ARG A 92 14.24 -4.29 -3.71
CA ARG A 92 14.95 -5.55 -3.44
C ARG A 92 15.56 -6.13 -4.71
N ASP A 93 14.78 -6.24 -5.79
CA ASP A 93 15.18 -6.88 -7.06
C ASP A 93 16.37 -6.17 -7.71
N GLU A 94 16.40 -4.85 -7.64
CA GLU A 94 17.48 -4.03 -8.21
C GLU A 94 18.65 -3.81 -7.22
N GLY A 95 18.55 -4.30 -5.97
CA GLY A 95 19.52 -4.01 -4.93
C GLY A 95 19.59 -2.51 -4.58
N GLY A 96 18.45 -1.82 -4.72
CA GLY A 96 18.30 -0.39 -4.53
C GLY A 96 18.18 0.05 -3.06
N SER A 97 17.26 0.95 -2.80
CA SER A 97 17.02 1.52 -1.46
C SER A 97 16.61 0.45 -0.45
N LYS A 98 17.41 0.22 0.58
CA LYS A 98 17.01 -0.70 1.66
C LYS A 98 15.88 -0.09 2.47
N LEU A 99 14.72 -0.73 2.46
CA LEU A 99 13.55 -0.31 3.22
C LEU A 99 13.51 -1.04 4.57
N CYS A 100 13.13 -0.33 5.62
CA CYS A 100 12.99 -0.92 6.95
C CYS A 100 11.60 -1.48 7.22
N PHE A 101 10.57 -1.03 6.47
CA PHE A 101 9.19 -1.42 6.73
C PHE A 101 8.28 -1.14 5.53
N GLN A 102 7.15 -1.88 5.45
CA GLN A 102 6.04 -1.61 4.55
C GLN A 102 4.72 -1.59 5.32
N LEU A 103 3.96 -0.50 5.19
CA LEU A 103 2.64 -0.30 5.78
C LEU A 103 1.58 -0.43 4.69
N LEU A 104 0.85 -1.54 4.67
CA LEU A 104 -0.10 -1.91 3.63
C LEU A 104 -1.52 -1.92 4.20
N VAL A 105 -2.26 -0.84 3.98
CA VAL A 105 -3.62 -0.65 4.51
C VAL A 105 -4.61 -1.06 3.44
N TYR A 106 -5.41 -2.10 3.68
CA TYR A 106 -6.34 -2.73 2.74
C TYR A 106 -5.83 -2.75 1.29
N PRO A 107 -4.64 -3.33 1.03
CA PRO A 107 -3.97 -3.19 -0.26
C PRO A 107 -4.69 -3.95 -1.37
N VAL A 108 -4.65 -3.41 -2.59
CA VAL A 108 -5.00 -4.14 -3.82
C VAL A 108 -3.77 -4.96 -4.23
N THR A 109 -3.86 -6.29 -4.23
CA THR A 109 -2.66 -7.12 -4.43
C THR A 109 -2.73 -8.08 -5.62
N ASP A 110 -3.93 -8.40 -6.11
CA ASP A 110 -4.14 -9.47 -7.09
C ASP A 110 -5.07 -9.06 -8.22
N SER A 111 -4.54 -8.95 -9.43
CA SER A 111 -5.31 -8.60 -10.63
C SER A 111 -6.18 -9.73 -11.19
N ARG A 112 -6.03 -10.97 -10.70
CA ARG A 112 -6.84 -12.13 -11.13
C ARG A 112 -8.28 -12.06 -10.66
N MET A 113 -8.54 -11.40 -9.52
CA MET A 113 -9.87 -11.19 -8.94
C MET A 113 -10.65 -12.51 -8.66
N GLU A 114 -9.95 -13.56 -8.22
CA GLU A 114 -10.51 -14.91 -8.09
C GLU A 114 -10.92 -15.28 -6.65
N THR A 115 -10.71 -14.39 -5.68
CA THR A 115 -10.96 -14.67 -4.26
C THR A 115 -12.46 -14.73 -3.94
N ALA A 116 -12.81 -15.39 -2.82
CA ALA A 116 -14.20 -15.48 -2.37
C ALA A 116 -14.76 -14.11 -1.97
N SER A 117 -13.95 -13.25 -1.31
CA SER A 117 -14.36 -11.88 -0.98
C SER A 117 -14.66 -11.07 -2.25
N MET A 118 -13.84 -11.23 -3.31
CA MET A 118 -14.07 -10.56 -4.59
C MET A 118 -15.39 -11.00 -5.26
N GLN A 119 -15.77 -12.26 -5.10
CA GLN A 119 -17.03 -12.79 -5.63
C GLN A 119 -18.24 -12.37 -4.79
N ASN A 120 -18.08 -12.25 -3.47
CA ASN A 120 -19.18 -12.00 -2.54
C ASN A 120 -19.48 -10.51 -2.35
N TYR A 121 -18.48 -9.62 -2.42
CA TYR A 121 -18.64 -8.20 -2.12
C TYR A 121 -18.71 -7.36 -3.40
N THR A 122 -19.83 -7.52 -4.12
CA THR A 122 -20.08 -6.82 -5.42
C THR A 122 -20.71 -5.45 -5.25
N ASP A 123 -21.27 -5.14 -4.08
CA ASP A 123 -22.04 -3.92 -3.77
C ASP A 123 -21.66 -3.27 -2.43
N SER A 124 -20.50 -3.62 -1.87
CA SER A 124 -20.00 -3.01 -0.64
C SER A 124 -19.85 -1.49 -0.77
N PRO A 125 -20.06 -0.75 0.34
CA PRO A 125 -19.92 0.71 0.33
C PRO A 125 -18.52 1.17 -0.08
N LEU A 126 -18.44 2.29 -0.78
CA LEU A 126 -17.24 2.98 -1.25
C LEU A 126 -16.43 2.20 -2.29
N TRP A 127 -16.11 0.93 -2.03
CA TRP A 127 -15.34 0.08 -2.93
C TRP A 127 -15.93 -1.33 -2.98
N ASN A 128 -15.98 -1.92 -4.17
CA ASN A 128 -16.55 -3.24 -4.40
C ASN A 128 -15.91 -3.90 -5.62
N ALA A 129 -16.23 -5.16 -5.86
CA ALA A 129 -15.62 -5.94 -6.93
C ALA A 129 -15.87 -5.35 -8.34
N GLU A 130 -17.02 -4.70 -8.58
CA GLU A 130 -17.28 -4.06 -9.88
C GLU A 130 -16.37 -2.86 -10.13
N LEU A 131 -16.17 -2.01 -9.12
CA LEU A 131 -15.24 -0.89 -9.19
C LEU A 131 -13.80 -1.37 -9.30
N ASN A 132 -13.46 -2.45 -8.59
CA ASN A 132 -12.13 -3.07 -8.64
C ASN A 132 -11.81 -3.60 -10.05
N ARG A 133 -12.76 -4.24 -10.72
CA ARG A 133 -12.59 -4.69 -12.11
C ARG A 133 -12.33 -3.51 -13.06
N LYS A 134 -13.14 -2.45 -12.97
CA LYS A 134 -12.96 -1.23 -13.79
C LYS A 134 -11.62 -0.55 -13.53
N MET A 135 -11.16 -0.57 -12.28
CA MET A 135 -9.85 -0.06 -11.89
C MET A 135 -8.73 -0.84 -12.60
N TRP A 136 -8.77 -2.18 -12.56
CA TRP A 136 -7.76 -3.01 -13.23
C TRP A 136 -7.79 -2.81 -14.75
N GLU A 137 -8.98 -2.73 -15.36
CA GLU A 137 -9.14 -2.43 -16.79
C GLU A 137 -8.52 -1.09 -17.17
N LEU A 138 -8.63 -0.07 -16.30
CA LEU A 138 -8.02 1.24 -16.52
C LEU A 138 -6.53 1.22 -16.27
N TYR A 139 -6.08 0.63 -15.15
CA TYR A 139 -4.69 0.61 -14.74
C TYR A 139 -3.81 -0.21 -15.70
N LEU A 140 -4.31 -1.34 -16.16
CA LEU A 140 -3.62 -2.27 -17.07
C LEU A 140 -4.11 -2.17 -18.53
N ARG A 141 -4.72 -1.06 -18.95
CA ARG A 141 -5.27 -0.93 -20.30
C ARG A 141 -4.23 -1.11 -21.42
N ASP A 142 -2.95 -0.88 -21.12
CA ASP A 142 -1.83 -1.07 -22.06
C ASP A 142 -0.99 -2.32 -21.69
N GLY A 143 -1.53 -3.18 -20.80
CA GLY A 143 -0.87 -4.39 -20.30
C GLY A 143 0.06 -4.14 -19.11
N ASP A 144 0.73 -5.20 -18.66
CA ASP A 144 1.67 -5.19 -17.53
C ASP A 144 3.14 -4.96 -17.95
N HIS A 145 3.39 -4.79 -19.24
CA HIS A 145 4.71 -4.56 -19.81
C HIS A 145 5.76 -5.62 -19.42
N GLY A 146 5.34 -6.83 -19.10
CA GLY A 146 6.21 -7.91 -18.63
C GLY A 146 6.68 -7.74 -17.18
N MET A 147 5.98 -6.93 -16.40
CA MET A 147 6.28 -6.66 -14.99
C MET A 147 5.06 -6.93 -14.09
N PRO A 148 4.42 -8.12 -14.20
CA PRO A 148 3.18 -8.40 -13.48
C PRO A 148 3.33 -8.26 -11.95
N GLN A 149 4.50 -8.59 -11.38
CA GLN A 149 4.78 -8.49 -9.96
C GLN A 149 4.80 -7.05 -9.43
N TYR A 150 5.06 -6.04 -10.27
CA TYR A 150 5.01 -4.64 -9.87
C TYR A 150 3.63 -4.01 -10.12
N ALA A 151 2.86 -4.59 -11.04
CA ALA A 151 1.47 -4.19 -11.26
C ALA A 151 0.55 -4.73 -10.17
N ALA A 152 0.73 -6.01 -9.80
CA ALA A 152 -0.04 -6.74 -8.80
C ALA A 152 0.91 -7.61 -7.95
N PRO A 153 1.28 -7.20 -6.74
CA PRO A 153 2.35 -7.82 -5.95
C PRO A 153 2.15 -9.31 -5.64
N MET A 154 0.91 -9.78 -5.61
CA MET A 154 0.61 -11.20 -5.43
C MET A 154 1.06 -12.09 -6.61
N LEU A 155 1.39 -11.49 -7.76
CA LEU A 155 1.93 -12.18 -8.94
C LEU A 155 3.46 -12.34 -8.90
N SER A 156 4.12 -11.94 -7.81
CA SER A 156 5.55 -12.16 -7.64
C SER A 156 5.85 -13.63 -7.33
N ASP A 157 6.80 -14.20 -8.05
CA ASP A 157 7.27 -15.58 -7.81
C ASP A 157 8.12 -15.70 -6.53
N ASP A 158 8.69 -14.58 -6.04
CA ASP A 158 9.53 -14.55 -4.85
C ASP A 158 9.24 -13.29 -4.00
N LEU A 159 8.86 -13.50 -2.75
CA LEU A 159 8.62 -12.46 -1.75
C LEU A 159 9.70 -12.45 -0.65
N SER A 160 10.75 -13.27 -0.78
CA SER A 160 11.83 -13.32 0.21
C SER A 160 12.64 -12.01 0.24
N GLY A 161 13.24 -11.71 1.39
CA GLY A 161 14.10 -10.54 1.56
C GLY A 161 13.39 -9.18 1.53
N LEU A 162 12.06 -9.16 1.48
CA LEU A 162 11.29 -7.93 1.62
C LEU A 162 11.32 -7.42 3.07
N PRO A 163 11.12 -6.12 3.29
CA PRO A 163 11.09 -5.55 4.64
C PRO A 163 9.87 -6.06 5.44
N PRO A 164 9.94 -6.08 6.78
CA PRO A 164 8.79 -6.37 7.63
C PRO A 164 7.56 -5.58 7.22
N ALA A 165 6.38 -6.19 7.37
CA ALA A 165 5.12 -5.64 6.89
C ALA A 165 4.07 -5.54 7.99
N TYR A 166 3.28 -4.46 7.94
CA TYR A 166 1.96 -4.37 8.51
C TYR A 166 0.96 -4.49 7.36
N VAL A 167 0.03 -5.43 7.47
CA VAL A 167 -1.05 -5.61 6.49
C VAL A 167 -2.38 -5.50 7.24
N GLU A 168 -3.28 -4.69 6.74
CA GLU A 168 -4.62 -4.52 7.30
C GLU A 168 -5.65 -4.93 6.26
N VAL A 169 -6.65 -5.68 6.68
CA VAL A 169 -7.76 -6.13 5.83
C VAL A 169 -9.10 -5.96 6.58
N GLU A 170 -10.17 -5.65 5.85
CA GLU A 170 -11.49 -5.33 6.37
C GLU A 170 -12.49 -6.44 6.08
N GLU A 171 -13.28 -6.85 7.07
CA GLU A 171 -14.18 -8.00 6.98
C GLU A 171 -15.14 -7.96 5.77
N PHE A 172 -15.69 -6.79 5.44
CA PHE A 172 -16.68 -6.62 4.37
C PHE A 172 -16.08 -5.95 3.12
N ASP A 173 -14.80 -6.19 2.85
CA ASP A 173 -14.09 -5.65 1.69
C ASP A 173 -13.88 -6.73 0.63
N CYS A 174 -14.10 -6.40 -0.64
CA CYS A 174 -13.77 -7.31 -1.74
C CYS A 174 -12.26 -7.64 -1.81
N LEU A 175 -11.40 -6.80 -1.25
CA LEU A 175 -9.95 -6.99 -1.17
C LEU A 175 -9.47 -7.81 0.05
N HIS A 176 -10.39 -8.20 0.95
CA HIS A 176 -10.06 -8.91 2.19
C HIS A 176 -9.16 -10.12 1.96
N ASP A 177 -9.63 -11.05 1.12
CA ASP A 177 -8.95 -12.34 0.96
C ASP A 177 -7.62 -12.21 0.21
N GLU A 178 -7.51 -11.31 -0.76
CA GLU A 178 -6.26 -11.10 -1.48
C GLU A 178 -5.20 -10.43 -0.59
N GLY A 179 -5.59 -9.45 0.24
CA GLY A 179 -4.71 -8.83 1.22
C GLY A 179 -4.22 -9.83 2.28
N ALA A 180 -5.15 -10.67 2.80
CA ALA A 180 -4.82 -11.73 3.75
C ALA A 180 -3.93 -12.82 3.12
N ALA A 181 -4.16 -13.16 1.85
CA ALA A 181 -3.33 -14.11 1.11
C ALA A 181 -1.92 -13.56 0.88
N TYR A 182 -1.81 -12.27 0.55
CA TYR A 182 -0.51 -11.62 0.37
C TYR A 182 0.28 -11.59 1.69
N ALA A 183 -0.37 -11.28 2.82
CA ALA A 183 0.25 -11.34 4.14
C ALA A 183 0.82 -12.75 4.44
N LYS A 184 0.03 -13.80 4.19
CA LYS A 184 0.47 -15.20 4.36
C LYS A 184 1.60 -15.58 3.42
N ALA A 185 1.59 -15.09 2.18
CA ALA A 185 2.67 -15.33 1.23
C ALA A 185 3.99 -14.67 1.67
N LEU A 186 3.91 -13.45 2.22
CA LEU A 186 5.06 -12.79 2.85
C LEU A 186 5.61 -13.60 4.03
N GLU A 187 4.76 -14.08 4.93
CA GLU A 187 5.16 -14.92 6.07
C GLU A 187 5.82 -16.22 5.60
N ALA A 188 5.24 -16.89 4.60
CA ALA A 188 5.80 -18.11 4.01
C ALA A 188 7.17 -17.88 3.37
N ALA A 189 7.43 -16.67 2.88
CA ALA A 189 8.72 -16.24 2.34
C ALA A 189 9.72 -15.78 3.42
N GLY A 190 9.36 -15.88 4.72
CA GLY A 190 10.22 -15.52 5.85
C GLY A 190 10.21 -14.04 6.21
N VAL A 191 9.26 -13.26 5.69
CA VAL A 191 9.05 -11.86 6.06
C VAL A 191 8.26 -11.77 7.36
N ALA A 192 8.66 -10.94 8.30
CA ALA A 192 7.90 -10.68 9.52
C ALA A 192 6.65 -9.85 9.16
N VAL A 193 5.46 -10.36 9.49
CA VAL A 193 4.18 -9.71 9.16
C VAL A 193 3.34 -9.51 10.42
N GLN A 194 2.79 -8.32 10.56
CA GLN A 194 1.68 -8.04 11.45
C GLN A 194 0.41 -7.92 10.60
N LEU A 195 -0.46 -8.93 10.68
CA LEU A 195 -1.77 -8.91 10.00
C LEU A 195 -2.85 -8.46 10.97
N GLU A 196 -3.61 -7.42 10.59
CA GLU A 196 -4.81 -6.94 11.28
C GLU A 196 -6.05 -7.23 10.43
N ASP A 197 -6.86 -8.18 10.85
CA ASP A 197 -8.17 -8.50 10.26
C ASP A 197 -9.26 -7.75 11.05
N VAL A 198 -9.75 -6.63 10.49
CA VAL A 198 -10.58 -5.66 11.20
C VAL A 198 -12.06 -5.99 11.03
N LYS A 199 -12.66 -6.51 12.10
CA LYS A 199 -14.07 -6.94 12.09
C LYS A 199 -15.05 -5.77 12.11
N GLY A 200 -16.17 -5.93 11.40
CA GLY A 200 -17.24 -4.92 11.33
C GLY A 200 -16.91 -3.74 10.43
N THR A 201 -15.87 -3.82 9.61
CA THR A 201 -15.41 -2.74 8.73
C THR A 201 -15.52 -3.12 7.26
N PHE A 202 -15.44 -2.10 6.40
CA PHE A 202 -15.44 -2.19 4.95
C PHE A 202 -14.35 -1.28 4.38
N HIS A 203 -14.03 -1.40 3.11
CA HIS A 203 -12.99 -0.62 2.44
C HIS A 203 -13.13 0.89 2.68
N GLY A 204 -12.09 1.54 3.18
CA GLY A 204 -12.11 2.98 3.46
C GLY A 204 -12.98 3.41 4.66
N PHE A 205 -13.33 2.49 5.56
CA PHE A 205 -14.12 2.80 6.77
C PHE A 205 -13.53 3.95 7.60
N ASP A 206 -12.24 4.11 7.54
CA ASP A 206 -11.48 5.10 8.31
C ASP A 206 -11.56 6.52 7.74
N PHE A 207 -12.19 6.71 6.57
CA PHE A 207 -12.63 8.04 6.12
C PHE A 207 -13.56 8.70 7.15
N PHE A 208 -14.28 7.88 7.91
CA PHE A 208 -15.11 8.30 9.04
C PHE A 208 -14.30 8.48 10.33
N ALA A 209 -13.35 9.41 10.32
CA ALA A 209 -12.36 9.64 11.37
C ALA A 209 -12.92 9.86 12.79
N GLY A 210 -14.20 10.21 12.93
CA GLY A 210 -14.87 10.37 14.21
C GLY A 210 -15.19 9.06 14.95
N LYS A 211 -15.10 7.93 14.24
CA LYS A 211 -15.41 6.61 14.81
C LYS A 211 -14.25 6.07 15.62
N GLU A 212 -14.55 5.43 16.75
CA GLU A 212 -13.53 4.88 17.65
C GLU A 212 -12.67 3.81 16.95
N ILE A 213 -13.28 2.97 16.11
CA ILE A 213 -12.55 1.95 15.35
C ILE A 213 -11.55 2.59 14.38
N SER A 214 -11.92 3.69 13.70
CA SER A 214 -11.02 4.41 12.81
C SER A 214 -9.82 5.00 13.55
N LYS A 215 -10.07 5.57 14.74
CA LYS A 215 -8.99 6.09 15.60
C LYS A 215 -8.07 4.98 16.08
N ALA A 216 -8.64 3.86 16.54
CA ALA A 216 -7.88 2.71 17.04
C ALA A 216 -6.97 2.12 15.94
N MET A 217 -7.46 2.01 14.69
CA MET A 217 -6.65 1.48 13.61
C MET A 217 -5.54 2.44 13.18
N VAL A 218 -5.81 3.74 13.10
CA VAL A 218 -4.75 4.75 12.87
C VAL A 218 -3.68 4.72 13.96
N GLU A 219 -4.07 4.49 15.22
CA GLU A 219 -3.13 4.32 16.31
C GLU A 219 -2.26 3.08 16.16
N LYS A 220 -2.85 1.92 15.82
CA LYS A 220 -2.11 0.66 15.56
C LYS A 220 -1.11 0.83 14.42
N ARG A 221 -1.53 1.40 13.29
CA ARG A 221 -0.64 1.71 12.15
C ARG A 221 0.52 2.62 12.57
N THR A 222 0.21 3.63 13.39
CA THR A 222 1.22 4.55 13.93
C THR A 222 2.21 3.85 14.86
N GLN A 223 1.73 2.95 15.72
CA GLN A 223 2.57 2.14 16.61
C GLN A 223 3.49 1.20 15.80
N ALA A 224 2.98 0.57 14.75
CA ALA A 224 3.80 -0.26 13.85
C ALA A 224 4.94 0.55 13.21
N LEU A 225 4.65 1.77 12.73
CA LEU A 225 5.68 2.68 12.20
C LEU A 225 6.70 3.09 13.28
N GLN A 226 6.25 3.40 14.51
CA GLN A 226 7.15 3.71 15.63
C GLN A 226 8.12 2.57 15.90
N GLN A 227 7.61 1.34 15.97
CA GLN A 227 8.42 0.14 16.20
C GLN A 227 9.45 -0.05 15.08
N ALA A 228 9.03 0.09 13.83
CA ALA A 228 9.91 -0.04 12.67
C ALA A 228 11.06 0.99 12.65
N PHE A 229 10.83 2.18 13.20
CA PHE A 229 11.86 3.24 13.25
C PHE A 229 12.75 3.20 14.51
N THR A 230 12.46 2.32 15.46
CA THR A 230 13.28 2.15 16.68
C THR A 230 14.23 0.96 16.64
N LEU A 231 14.05 0.07 15.67
CA LEU A 231 14.94 -1.06 15.39
C LEU A 231 16.14 -0.60 14.56
#